data_00f509d6b25b832019c105a583c788ad
#
_entry.id   00f509d6b25b832019c105a583c788ad
#
_cell.length_a   1.000
_cell.length_b   1.000
_cell.length_c   1.000
_cell.angle_alpha   90.00
_cell.angle_beta   90.00
_cell.angle_gamma   90.00
#
_symmetry.space_group_name_H-M   'P 1'
#
loop_
_entity.id
_entity.type
_entity.pdbx_description
1 polymer ?
#
loop_
_entity_poly.entity_id
_entity_poly.type
_entity_poly.pdbx_seq_one_letter_code
_entity_poly.pdbx_strand_id
1 'polypeptide(L)'
;MRLIRRYLVVGVCAKRLILARSSLPQNPPGFHPLREEDLKGFTPVLMIRLARFGARKQPYYRVVVIEKDRARNGRSIEVVGTYNPRTNPATVDLKRERIQHWTNNGAQLSERVAKLLAAYTPAATAA
;
A
#
# COMPACT_ATOMS: atom_id res chain seq x y z
N MET A 1 -10.57 -55.09 -39.79
CA MET A 1 -12.03 -55.26 -39.79
C MET A 1 -12.65 -54.03 -39.21
N ARG A 2 -13.24 -53.23 -40.09
CA ARG A 2 -14.63 -52.72 -40.08
C ARG A 2 -14.92 -51.84 -38.86
N LEU A 3 -15.46 -50.60 -38.97
CA LEU A 3 -16.23 -49.83 -39.97
C LEU A 3 -16.30 -48.39 -39.42
N ILE A 4 -15.89 -47.45 -40.16
CA ILE A 4 -16.61 -46.28 -40.72
C ILE A 4 -18.03 -46.10 -40.19
N ARG A 5 -18.28 -44.99 -39.55
CA ARG A 5 -19.54 -44.23 -39.73
C ARG A 5 -19.28 -42.76 -39.38
N ARG A 6 -19.11 -42.06 -40.40
CA ARG A 6 -19.66 -40.80 -40.86
C ARG A 6 -21.04 -40.53 -40.28
N TYR A 7 -21.19 -39.43 -39.58
CA TYR A 7 -22.41 -38.65 -39.60
C TYR A 7 -22.07 -37.19 -39.84
N LEU A 8 -22.28 -36.85 -41.06
CA LEU A 8 -22.52 -35.58 -41.62
C LEU A 8 -24.00 -35.29 -41.38
N VAL A 9 -24.39 -34.17 -40.87
CA VAL A 9 -25.68 -33.52 -41.10
C VAL A 9 -25.61 -32.13 -40.43
N VAL A 10 -25.42 -31.13 -41.27
CA VAL A 10 -26.39 -30.11 -41.63
C VAL A 10 -26.78 -29.27 -40.43
N GLY A 11 -26.23 -28.05 -40.29
CA GLY A 11 -26.77 -26.86 -40.93
C GLY A 11 -28.16 -26.57 -40.49
N VAL A 12 -28.36 -25.59 -39.67
CA VAL A 12 -29.50 -24.69 -39.78
C VAL A 12 -29.48 -23.63 -38.68
N CYS A 13 -29.47 -22.44 -39.18
CA CYS A 13 -30.13 -21.28 -38.59
C CYS A 13 -29.47 -20.58 -37.40
N ALA A 14 -28.50 -19.76 -37.76
CA ALA A 14 -28.26 -18.51 -37.06
C ALA A 14 -29.52 -17.66 -37.08
N LYS A 15 -30.31 -17.72 -36.06
CA LYS A 15 -31.32 -16.70 -35.77
C LYS A 15 -30.99 -16.05 -34.45
N ARG A 16 -30.39 -14.88 -34.58
CA ARG A 16 -30.64 -13.69 -33.77
C ARG A 16 -31.03 -13.98 -32.31
N LEU A 17 -30.02 -14.17 -31.47
CA LEU A 17 -30.18 -13.72 -30.11
C LEU A 17 -29.53 -12.33 -30.03
N ILE A 18 -30.32 -11.33 -30.28
CA ILE A 18 -30.03 -9.97 -29.86
C ILE A 18 -30.12 -10.00 -28.34
N LEU A 19 -29.03 -10.37 -27.71
CA LEU A 19 -28.84 -10.12 -26.29
C LEU A 19 -28.81 -8.61 -26.11
N ALA A 20 -29.91 -8.13 -25.55
CA ALA A 20 -30.02 -6.80 -25.01
C ALA A 20 -28.73 -6.51 -24.23
N ARG A 21 -27.91 -5.63 -24.78
CA ARG A 21 -26.87 -4.94 -24.03
C ARG A 21 -27.62 -4.25 -22.89
N SER A 22 -27.65 -4.90 -21.73
CA SER A 22 -27.96 -4.24 -20.48
C SER A 22 -26.95 -3.12 -20.36
N SER A 23 -27.42 -1.91 -20.57
CA SER A 23 -26.69 -0.68 -20.29
C SER A 23 -26.35 -0.69 -18.80
N LEU A 24 -25.15 -1.13 -18.47
CA LEU A 24 -24.56 -0.80 -17.19
C LEU A 24 -24.59 0.73 -17.05
N PRO A 25 -25.04 1.25 -15.92
CA PRO A 25 -25.05 2.69 -15.70
C PRO A 25 -23.62 3.18 -15.85
N GLN A 26 -23.41 3.93 -16.92
CA GLN A 26 -22.14 4.61 -17.15
C GLN A 26 -22.02 5.68 -16.10
N ASN A 27 -21.05 5.52 -15.22
CA ASN A 27 -20.53 6.48 -14.26
C ASN A 27 -21.58 7.33 -13.49
N PRO A 28 -21.55 7.30 -12.17
CA PRO A 28 -22.38 8.22 -11.39
C PRO A 28 -22.03 9.66 -11.76
N PRO A 29 -23.00 10.58 -11.77
CA PRO A 29 -22.75 11.99 -12.03
C PRO A 29 -21.74 12.53 -11.01
N GLY A 30 -20.56 12.97 -11.49
CA GLY A 30 -19.47 13.45 -10.64
C GLY A 30 -18.17 12.62 -10.71
N PHE A 31 -18.19 11.47 -11.36
CA PHE A 31 -16.97 10.74 -11.63
C PHE A 31 -16.32 11.29 -12.90
N HIS A 32 -15.44 12.26 -12.75
CA HIS A 32 -14.49 12.63 -13.80
C HIS A 32 -13.42 11.55 -13.83
N PRO A 33 -13.27 10.79 -14.93
CA PRO A 33 -12.08 9.96 -15.11
C PRO A 33 -10.88 10.89 -15.02
N LEU A 34 -9.97 10.62 -14.10
CA LEU A 34 -8.71 11.34 -13.98
C LEU A 34 -8.04 11.30 -15.35
N ARG A 35 -7.81 12.46 -15.94
CA ARG A 35 -7.08 12.56 -17.19
C ARG A 35 -5.68 12.04 -16.95
N GLU A 36 -5.10 11.35 -17.92
CA GLU A 36 -3.69 10.90 -17.85
C GLU A 36 -2.71 12.05 -17.60
N GLU A 37 -3.13 13.27 -17.87
CA GLU A 37 -2.39 14.51 -17.60
C GLU A 37 -2.30 14.81 -16.11
N ASP A 38 -3.33 14.46 -15.34
CA ASP A 38 -3.35 14.64 -13.88
C ASP A 38 -2.43 13.63 -13.17
N LEU A 39 -2.05 12.54 -13.85
CA LEU A 39 -1.12 11.53 -13.36
C LEU A 39 0.36 11.87 -13.65
N LYS A 40 0.63 12.81 -14.53
CA LYS A 40 1.99 13.19 -14.97
C LYS A 40 2.79 14.02 -13.96
N GLY A 41 2.42 14.08 -12.73
CA GLY A 41 3.18 14.79 -11.69
C GLY A 41 3.06 14.20 -10.30
N PHE A 42 2.16 13.24 -10.12
CA PHE A 42 1.91 12.66 -8.82
C PHE A 42 2.63 11.31 -8.67
N THR A 43 3.93 11.35 -8.50
CA THR A 43 4.64 10.21 -7.92
C THR A 43 4.38 10.28 -6.41
N PRO A 44 3.64 9.33 -5.82
CA PRO A 44 3.42 9.33 -4.39
C PRO A 44 4.76 9.17 -3.69
N VAL A 45 5.27 10.25 -3.14
CA VAL A 45 6.52 10.22 -2.37
C VAL A 45 6.21 9.52 -1.05
N LEU A 46 6.76 8.32 -0.90
CA LEU A 46 6.65 7.57 0.35
C LEU A 46 7.59 8.17 1.40
N MET A 47 7.09 8.28 2.62
CA MET A 47 7.85 8.78 3.76
C MET A 47 7.74 7.84 4.95
N ILE A 48 8.86 7.61 5.61
CA ILE A 48 8.90 6.88 6.88
C ILE A 48 8.90 7.90 8.01
N ARG A 49 7.83 7.94 8.78
CA ARG A 49 7.63 8.94 9.84
C ARG A 49 6.96 8.37 11.09
N LEU A 50 6.96 9.17 12.15
CA LEU A 50 6.28 8.85 13.40
C LEU A 50 4.80 9.22 13.32
N ALA A 51 3.93 8.24 13.58
CA ALA A 51 2.50 8.44 13.84
C ALA A 51 2.27 8.37 15.36
N ARG A 52 1.57 9.37 15.91
CA ARG A 52 1.29 9.41 17.34
C ARG A 52 0.07 8.56 17.66
N PHE A 53 0.23 7.69 18.63
CA PHE A 53 -0.81 6.91 19.28
C PHE A 53 -0.78 7.18 20.79
N GLY A 54 -1.74 6.64 21.51
CA GLY A 54 -1.81 6.79 22.95
C GLY A 54 -2.74 7.91 23.42
N ALA A 55 -2.96 7.96 24.72
CA ALA A 55 -3.88 8.86 25.37
C ALA A 55 -3.30 10.30 25.54
N ARG A 56 -4.13 11.21 26.03
CA ARG A 56 -3.70 12.54 26.44
C ARG A 56 -2.61 12.43 27.53
N LYS A 57 -1.53 13.16 27.37
CA LYS A 57 -0.32 13.13 28.25
C LYS A 57 0.42 11.79 28.28
N GLN A 58 0.01 10.79 27.46
CA GLN A 58 0.68 9.50 27.35
C GLN A 58 1.05 9.22 25.88
N PRO A 59 2.08 9.89 25.33
CA PRO A 59 2.48 9.73 23.96
C PRO A 59 3.13 8.35 23.74
N TYR A 60 2.69 7.67 22.71
CA TYR A 60 3.28 6.48 22.15
C TYR A 60 3.33 6.63 20.64
N TYR A 61 4.42 6.24 20.02
CA TYR A 61 4.62 6.46 18.59
C TYR A 61 4.82 5.15 17.86
N ARG A 62 4.28 5.07 16.65
CA ARG A 62 4.60 4.02 15.68
C ARG A 62 5.39 4.63 14.54
N VAL A 63 6.42 3.91 14.09
CA VAL A 63 7.15 4.25 12.87
C VAL A 63 6.41 3.61 11.71
N VAL A 64 5.92 4.43 10.79
CA VAL A 64 5.04 4.00 9.70
C VAL A 64 5.58 4.47 8.35
N VAL A 65 5.34 3.64 7.34
CA VAL A 65 5.53 3.99 5.94
C VAL A 65 4.20 4.53 5.40
N ILE A 66 4.19 5.75 4.93
CA ILE A 66 2.98 6.46 4.51
C ILE A 66 3.32 7.44 3.40
N GLU A 67 2.36 7.79 2.56
CA GLU A 67 2.49 8.86 1.58
C GLU A 67 2.69 10.21 2.29
N LYS A 68 3.58 11.05 1.76
CA LYS A 68 3.96 12.34 2.34
C LYS A 68 2.76 13.24 2.63
N ASP A 69 1.80 13.29 1.70
CA ASP A 69 0.66 14.22 1.75
C ASP A 69 -0.46 13.75 2.68
N ARG A 70 -0.42 12.51 3.14
CA ARG A 70 -1.43 11.99 4.07
C ARG A 70 -1.30 12.59 5.46
N ALA A 71 -2.43 12.68 6.15
CA ALA A 71 -2.48 13.08 7.56
C ALA A 71 -1.56 12.22 8.44
N ARG A 72 -1.05 12.79 9.55
CA ARG A 72 -0.07 12.12 10.44
C ARG A 72 -0.52 10.74 10.92
N ASN A 73 -1.80 10.57 11.24
CA ASN A 73 -2.40 9.32 11.71
C ASN A 73 -3.28 8.67 10.64
N GLY A 74 -3.09 9.02 9.36
CA GLY A 74 -3.80 8.42 8.24
C GLY A 74 -3.44 6.96 8.02
N ARG A 75 -4.11 6.31 7.07
CA ARG A 75 -3.85 4.93 6.71
C ARG A 75 -2.40 4.77 6.25
N SER A 76 -1.63 4.00 6.98
CA SER A 76 -0.26 3.64 6.64
C SER A 76 -0.22 2.39 5.75
N ILE A 77 0.82 2.27 4.97
CA ILE A 77 1.10 1.09 4.15
C ILE A 77 1.61 -0.04 5.06
N GLU A 78 2.61 0.29 5.89
CA GLU A 78 3.24 -0.67 6.79
C GLU A 78 3.67 0.00 8.10
N VAL A 79 3.66 -0.76 9.19
CA VAL A 79 4.22 -0.36 10.48
C VAL A 79 5.58 -1.06 10.64
N VAL A 80 6.66 -0.27 10.64
CA VAL A 80 8.04 -0.77 10.66
C VAL A 80 8.70 -0.66 12.04
N GLY A 81 7.98 -0.15 13.04
CA GLY A 81 8.49 -0.12 14.41
C GLY A 81 7.64 0.66 15.38
N THR A 82 8.10 0.71 16.62
CA THR A 82 7.47 1.43 17.72
C THR A 82 8.49 2.25 18.50
N TYR A 83 8.05 3.35 19.09
CA TYR A 83 8.85 4.23 19.90
C TYR A 83 8.09 4.71 21.13
N ASN A 84 8.61 4.43 22.31
CA ASN A 84 8.07 4.89 23.58
C ASN A 84 9.06 5.84 24.28
N PRO A 85 8.79 7.13 24.34
CA PRO A 85 9.69 8.10 24.98
C PRO A 85 9.54 8.15 26.50
N ARG A 86 8.58 7.46 27.10
CA ARG A 86 8.30 7.55 28.54
C ARG A 86 9.19 6.66 29.41
N THR A 87 9.76 5.66 28.81
CA THR A 87 10.68 4.76 29.51
C THR A 87 12.07 5.38 29.59
N ASN A 88 12.77 5.15 30.69
CA ASN A 88 14.18 5.48 30.82
C ASN A 88 14.99 4.18 30.96
N PRO A 89 15.81 3.79 29.98
CA PRO A 89 15.98 4.42 28.65
C PRO A 89 14.72 4.32 27.77
N ALA A 90 14.58 5.21 26.79
CA ALA A 90 13.43 5.17 25.86
C ALA A 90 13.45 3.86 25.08
N THR A 91 12.30 3.19 25.03
CA THR A 91 12.18 1.92 24.30
C THR A 91 11.96 2.17 22.83
N VAL A 92 12.81 1.59 21.99
CA VAL A 92 12.74 1.68 20.52
C VAL A 92 12.84 0.29 19.95
N ASP A 93 11.82 -0.10 19.22
CA ASP A 93 11.78 -1.34 18.46
C ASP A 93 11.64 -1.00 16.97
N LEU A 94 12.67 -1.28 16.17
CA LEU A 94 12.74 -0.91 14.75
C LEU A 94 13.12 -2.12 13.91
N LYS A 95 12.29 -2.46 12.96
CA LYS A 95 12.57 -3.47 11.93
C LYS A 95 13.47 -2.86 10.85
N ARG A 96 14.79 -2.88 11.07
CA ARG A 96 15.77 -2.24 10.19
C ARG A 96 15.72 -2.75 8.76
N GLU A 97 15.57 -4.06 8.58
CA GLU A 97 15.48 -4.69 7.27
C GLU A 97 14.32 -4.09 6.45
N ARG A 98 13.17 -3.90 7.08
CA ARG A 98 12.00 -3.31 6.42
C ARG A 98 12.21 -1.83 6.09
N ILE A 99 12.86 -1.11 7.00
CA ILE A 99 13.20 0.31 6.77
C ILE A 99 14.16 0.44 5.59
N GLN A 100 15.20 -0.40 5.53
CA GLN A 100 16.15 -0.43 4.41
C GLN A 100 15.47 -0.79 3.09
N HIS A 101 14.60 -1.79 3.11
CA HIS A 101 13.82 -2.16 1.93
C HIS A 101 13.03 -0.97 1.36
N TRP A 102 12.31 -0.23 2.22
CA TRP A 102 11.55 0.92 1.79
C TRP A 102 12.43 2.10 1.35
N THR A 103 13.56 2.31 2.02
CA THR A 103 14.52 3.35 1.62
C THR A 103 15.13 3.04 0.24
N ASN A 104 15.47 1.78 -0.03
CA ASN A 104 15.96 1.35 -1.35
C ASN A 104 14.89 1.53 -2.45
N ASN A 105 13.62 1.43 -2.08
CA ASN A 105 12.48 1.69 -2.98
C ASN A 105 12.14 3.19 -3.08
N GLY A 106 12.96 4.08 -2.55
CA GLY A 106 12.81 5.53 -2.69
C GLY A 106 11.97 6.19 -1.58
N ALA A 107 11.66 5.52 -0.49
CA ALA A 107 10.99 6.15 0.65
C ALA A 107 11.93 7.10 1.40
N GLN A 108 11.48 8.32 1.66
CA GLN A 108 12.24 9.31 2.40
C GLN A 108 12.12 9.09 3.91
N LEU A 109 13.25 9.15 4.61
CA LEU A 109 13.28 9.12 6.07
C LEU A 109 13.01 10.50 6.64
N SER A 110 12.12 10.61 7.63
CA SER A 110 12.00 11.84 8.41
C SER A 110 13.19 12.00 9.34
N GLU A 111 13.59 13.25 9.65
CA GLU A 111 14.73 13.55 10.53
C GLU A 111 14.65 12.84 11.89
N ARG A 112 13.45 12.74 12.46
CA ARG A 112 13.24 12.07 13.76
C ARG A 112 13.53 10.59 13.67
N VAL A 113 13.08 9.91 12.61
CA VAL A 113 13.36 8.48 12.40
C VAL A 113 14.83 8.26 12.11
N ALA A 114 15.48 9.12 11.34
CA ALA A 114 16.92 9.05 11.09
C ALA A 114 17.73 9.16 12.39
N LYS A 115 17.37 10.09 13.29
CA LYS A 115 18.00 10.21 14.61
C LYS A 115 17.78 8.97 15.49
N LEU A 116 16.58 8.39 15.47
CA LEU A 116 16.31 7.15 16.20
C LEU A 116 17.11 5.97 15.67
N LEU A 117 17.25 5.84 14.35
CA LEU A 117 18.06 4.80 13.73
C LEU A 117 19.55 4.91 14.09
N ALA A 118 20.05 6.14 14.19
CA ALA A 118 21.44 6.42 14.56
C ALA A 118 21.68 6.18 16.06
N ALA A 119 20.76 6.65 16.92
CA ALA A 119 20.92 6.56 18.38
C ALA A 119 20.72 5.13 18.92
N TYR A 120 19.78 4.39 18.34
CA TYR A 120 19.42 3.05 18.77
C TYR A 120 19.92 2.02 17.75
N THR A 121 21.22 1.93 17.61
CA THR A 121 21.82 0.74 17.01
C THR A 121 21.47 -0.42 17.94
N PRO A 122 20.86 -1.53 17.47
CA PRO A 122 20.73 -2.69 18.32
C PRO A 122 22.14 -3.07 18.71
N ALA A 123 22.48 -2.85 19.96
CA ALA A 123 23.55 -3.61 20.55
C ALA A 123 23.17 -5.05 20.25
N ALA A 124 24.04 -5.73 19.51
CA ALA A 124 23.85 -7.10 19.12
C ALA A 124 23.12 -7.84 20.24
N THR A 125 21.99 -8.45 19.91
CA THR A 125 21.48 -9.54 20.73
C THR A 125 22.56 -10.60 20.60
N ALA A 126 23.57 -10.46 21.43
CA ALA A 126 24.60 -11.45 21.59
C ALA A 126 23.96 -12.61 22.35
N ALA A 127 24.10 -13.78 21.74
CA ALA A 127 23.86 -15.14 22.19
C ALA A 127 22.44 -15.63 22.16
#